data_cd7eeaf7134cde8cf08b5199df15cf9b
#
_entry.id   cd7eeaf7134cde8cf08b5199df15cf9b
#
_cell.length_a   1.000
_cell.length_b   1.000
_cell.length_c   1.000
_cell.angle_alpha   90.00
_cell.angle_beta   90.00
_cell.angle_gamma   90.00
#
_symmetry.space_group_name_H-M   'P 1'
#
loop_
_entity.id
_entity.type
_entity.pdbx_description
1 polymer ?
#
loop_
_entity_poly.entity_id
_entity_poly.type
_entity_poly.pdbx_seq_one_letter_code
_entity_poly.pdbx_strand_id
1 'polypeptide(L)'
;YAKSSDAEEFIICTENGVRHKLEKENPGKRFYFTETEPVCVDMKKITLEKILHVLKTGENEVQISEELRELSKRPLEKMLELAK
;
A
#
# COMPACT_ATOMS: atom_id res chain seq x y z
N TYR A 1 5.71 -2.43 11.55
CA TYR A 1 6.65 -1.67 12.38
C TYR A 1 5.92 -0.84 13.45
N ALA A 2 4.97 0.01 13.09
CA ALA A 2 4.27 0.86 14.06
C ALA A 2 3.64 0.06 15.22
N LYS A 3 3.13 -1.13 14.94
CA LYS A 3 2.48 -2.00 15.93
C LYS A 3 3.47 -2.60 16.94
N SER A 4 4.70 -2.90 16.53
CA SER A 4 5.74 -3.53 17.37
C SER A 4 6.71 -2.53 18.01
N SER A 5 6.69 -1.27 17.61
CA SER A 5 7.56 -0.22 18.13
C SER A 5 7.04 0.33 19.46
N ASP A 6 7.94 0.68 20.37
CA ASP A 6 7.62 1.39 21.61
C ASP A 6 7.34 2.90 21.40
N ALA A 7 7.61 3.42 20.20
CA ALA A 7 7.29 4.81 19.87
C ALA A 7 5.77 5.04 19.86
N GLU A 8 5.37 6.18 20.40
CA GLU A 8 3.97 6.60 20.46
C GLU A 8 3.58 7.58 19.36
N GLU A 9 4.57 8.18 18.68
CA GLU A 9 4.37 9.20 17.66
C GLU A 9 5.15 8.84 16.38
N PHE A 10 4.52 9.02 15.24
CA PHE A 10 5.09 8.69 13.93
C PHE A 10 4.82 9.81 12.93
N ILE A 11 5.83 10.16 12.16
CA ILE A 11 5.70 11.02 10.98
C ILE A 11 5.57 10.10 9.76
N ILE A 12 4.47 10.25 9.02
CA ILE A 12 4.15 9.43 7.86
C ILE A 12 4.41 10.23 6.58
N CYS A 13 5.34 9.75 5.77
CA CYS A 13 5.77 10.38 4.51
C CYS A 13 5.31 9.60 3.27
N THR A 14 4.30 8.76 3.40
CA THR A 14 3.72 7.99 2.29
C THR A 14 2.30 8.46 1.97
N GLU A 15 1.68 7.87 0.96
CA GLU A 15 0.32 8.16 0.52
C GLU A 15 -0.67 8.10 1.70
N ASN A 16 -1.55 9.11 1.79
CA ASN A 16 -2.40 9.32 2.96
C ASN A 16 -3.49 8.25 3.19
N GLY A 17 -3.78 7.42 2.22
CA GLY A 17 -4.75 6.33 2.35
C GLY A 17 -4.42 5.29 3.41
N VAL A 18 -3.15 5.22 3.86
CA VAL A 18 -2.74 4.35 4.96
C VAL A 18 -3.21 4.82 6.34
N ARG A 19 -3.63 6.10 6.48
CA ARG A 19 -4.05 6.74 7.73
C ARG A 19 -5.06 5.90 8.49
N HIS A 20 -6.16 5.56 7.85
CA HIS A 20 -7.24 4.80 8.48
C HIS A 20 -6.77 3.48 9.10
N LYS A 21 -5.93 2.74 8.38
CA LYS A 21 -5.38 1.47 8.87
C LYS A 21 -4.42 1.67 10.05
N LEU A 22 -3.53 2.66 9.96
CA LEU A 22 -2.58 2.97 11.02
C LEU A 22 -3.29 3.34 12.32
N GLU A 23 -4.25 4.24 12.28
CA GLU A 23 -5.02 4.68 13.45
C GLU A 23 -5.86 3.55 14.03
N LYS A 24 -6.55 2.77 13.18
CA LYS A 24 -7.39 1.66 13.61
C LYS A 24 -6.60 0.53 14.29
N GLU A 25 -5.42 0.20 13.77
CA GLU A 25 -4.62 -0.91 14.28
C GLU A 25 -3.69 -0.53 15.45
N ASN A 26 -3.53 0.76 15.72
CA ASN A 26 -2.65 1.26 16.78
C ASN A 26 -3.36 2.30 17.65
N PRO A 27 -4.43 1.92 18.38
CA PRO A 27 -5.12 2.84 19.27
C PRO A 27 -4.16 3.34 20.36
N GLY A 28 -4.10 4.65 20.54
CA GLY A 28 -3.20 5.30 21.49
C GLY A 28 -1.89 5.81 20.89
N LYS A 29 -1.60 5.51 19.63
CA LYS A 29 -0.45 6.09 18.90
C LYS A 29 -0.91 7.26 18.02
N ARG A 30 -0.01 8.22 17.83
CA ARG A 30 -0.28 9.43 17.01
C ARG A 30 0.47 9.37 15.70
N PHE A 31 -0.24 9.67 14.61
CA PHE A 31 0.30 9.66 13.25
C PHE A 31 0.17 11.06 12.64
N TYR A 32 1.31 11.66 12.33
CA TYR A 32 1.41 12.98 11.71
C TYR A 32 1.70 12.81 10.22
N PHE A 33 0.97 13.52 9.41
CA PHE A 33 1.19 13.61 7.97
C PHE A 33 1.75 14.99 7.65
N THR A 34 2.49 15.13 6.54
CA THR A 34 3.02 16.41 6.09
C THR A 34 1.88 17.40 5.78
N GLU A 35 2.12 18.72 5.88
CA GLU A 35 1.10 19.76 5.61
C GLU A 35 0.45 19.60 4.23
N THR A 36 1.25 19.29 3.22
CA THR A 36 0.77 18.80 1.93
C THR A 36 0.63 17.28 2.04
N GLU A 37 -0.58 16.81 2.36
CA GLU A 37 -0.84 15.37 2.43
C GLU A 37 -0.41 14.67 1.13
N PRO A 38 0.49 13.69 1.19
CA PRO A 38 0.96 13.00 0.00
C PRO A 38 -0.17 12.15 -0.59
N VAL A 39 -0.61 12.52 -1.78
CA VAL A 39 -1.67 11.83 -2.53
C VAL A 39 -1.07 11.26 -3.80
N CYS A 40 -1.17 9.96 -3.98
CA CYS A 40 -0.83 9.33 -5.24
C CYS A 40 -2.03 9.43 -6.20
N VAL A 41 -1.91 10.27 -7.22
CA VAL A 41 -2.96 10.47 -8.23
C VAL A 41 -3.35 9.15 -8.92
N ASP A 42 -2.39 8.27 -9.17
CA ASP A 42 -2.65 6.99 -9.83
C ASP A 42 -3.36 5.99 -8.92
N MET A 43 -3.04 5.94 -7.63
CA MET A 43 -3.80 5.13 -6.67
C MET A 43 -5.25 5.60 -6.55
N LYS A 44 -5.50 6.91 -6.63
CA LYS A 44 -6.86 7.48 -6.56
C LYS A 44 -7.70 7.26 -7.83
N LYS A 45 -7.10 6.76 -8.91
CA LYS A 45 -7.85 6.32 -10.10
C LYS A 45 -8.56 4.98 -9.89
N ILE A 46 -8.17 4.21 -8.87
CA ILE A 46 -8.82 2.94 -8.53
C ILE A 46 -10.05 3.24 -7.69
N THR A 47 -11.23 2.85 -8.17
CA THR A 47 -12.51 3.01 -7.47
C THR A 47 -13.18 1.67 -7.23
N LEU A 48 -14.12 1.61 -6.29
CA LEU A 48 -14.88 0.38 -6.01
C LEU A 48 -15.66 -0.10 -7.24
N GLU A 49 -16.20 0.82 -8.04
CA GLU A 49 -16.94 0.51 -9.27
C GLU A 49 -16.01 -0.15 -10.30
N LYS A 50 -14.79 0.35 -10.46
CA LYS A 50 -13.78 -0.24 -11.36
C LYS A 50 -13.37 -1.63 -10.89
N ILE A 51 -13.18 -1.82 -9.59
CA ILE A 51 -12.86 -3.12 -9.01
C ILE A 51 -14.01 -4.10 -9.28
N LEU A 52 -15.24 -3.69 -8.99
CA LEU A 52 -16.42 -4.51 -9.24
C LEU A 52 -16.58 -4.87 -10.73
N HIS A 53 -16.32 -3.89 -11.62
CA HIS A 53 -16.36 -4.12 -13.06
C HIS A 53 -15.37 -5.21 -13.49
N VAL A 54 -14.10 -5.07 -13.09
CA VAL A 54 -13.06 -6.07 -13.41
C VAL A 54 -13.39 -7.46 -12.87
N LEU A 55 -13.91 -7.55 -11.65
CA LEU A 55 -14.30 -8.82 -11.05
C LEU A 55 -15.48 -9.50 -11.78
N LYS A 56 -16.38 -8.70 -12.38
CA LYS A 56 -17.51 -9.23 -13.15
C LYS A 56 -17.17 -9.60 -14.57
N THR A 57 -16.29 -8.85 -15.20
CA THR A 57 -16.02 -8.97 -16.65
C THR A 57 -14.71 -9.69 -16.97
N GLY A 58 -13.75 -9.70 -16.04
CA GLY A 58 -12.40 -10.18 -16.29
C GLY A 58 -11.60 -9.29 -17.26
N GLU A 59 -12.09 -8.08 -17.58
CA GLU A 59 -11.38 -7.14 -18.46
C GLU A 59 -10.11 -6.60 -17.83
N ASN A 60 -9.21 -6.08 -18.65
CA ASN A 60 -7.93 -5.51 -18.24
C ASN A 60 -6.97 -6.51 -17.57
N GLU A 61 -7.06 -7.79 -17.92
CA GLU A 61 -6.08 -8.77 -17.48
C GLU A 61 -4.68 -8.36 -17.91
N VAL A 62 -3.76 -8.31 -16.95
CA VAL A 62 -2.35 -8.02 -17.21
C VAL A 62 -1.63 -9.32 -17.53
N GLN A 63 -1.13 -9.44 -18.77
CA GLN A 63 -0.36 -10.59 -19.21
C GLN A 63 1.12 -10.21 -19.30
N ILE A 64 1.95 -10.97 -18.61
CA ILE A 64 3.41 -10.87 -18.67
C ILE A 64 4.01 -12.24 -18.95
N SER A 65 5.15 -12.27 -19.63
CA SER A 65 5.86 -13.53 -19.85
C SER A 65 6.31 -14.15 -18.52
N GLU A 66 6.39 -15.47 -18.46
CA GLU A 66 6.85 -16.19 -17.28
C GLU A 66 8.27 -15.77 -16.88
N GLU A 67 9.15 -15.57 -17.87
CA GLU A 67 10.51 -15.09 -17.63
C GLU A 67 10.51 -13.72 -16.91
N LEU A 68 9.72 -12.75 -17.40
CA LEU A 68 9.62 -11.44 -16.79
C LEU A 68 9.00 -11.53 -15.38
N ARG A 69 8.02 -12.39 -15.20
CA ARG A 69 7.39 -12.65 -13.90
C ARG A 69 8.40 -13.14 -12.87
N GLU A 70 9.19 -14.14 -13.21
CA GLU A 70 10.21 -14.73 -12.32
C GLU A 70 11.35 -13.74 -12.00
N LEU A 71 11.80 -12.96 -13.00
CA LEU A 71 12.80 -11.92 -12.78
C LEU A 71 12.28 -10.81 -11.85
N SER A 72 11.05 -10.37 -12.06
CA SER A 72 10.42 -9.29 -11.26
C SER A 72 10.05 -9.72 -9.84
N LYS A 73 9.82 -11.00 -9.62
CA LYS A 73 9.48 -11.56 -8.31
C LYS A 73 10.64 -11.48 -7.31
N ARG A 74 11.87 -11.69 -7.76
CA ARG A 74 13.07 -11.73 -6.91
C ARG A 74 13.26 -10.49 -6.03
N PRO A 75 13.21 -9.24 -6.55
CA PRO A 75 13.34 -8.05 -5.70
C PRO A 75 12.16 -7.89 -4.73
N LEU A 76 10.95 -8.31 -5.10
CA LEU A 76 9.79 -8.29 -4.22
C LEU A 76 9.94 -9.27 -3.06
N GLU A 77 10.40 -10.49 -3.31
CA GLU A 77 10.68 -11.49 -2.30
C GLU A 77 11.77 -10.99 -1.32
N LYS A 78 12.83 -10.37 -1.86
CA LYS A 78 13.89 -9.80 -1.03
C LYS A 78 13.39 -8.65 -0.17
N MET A 79 12.52 -7.80 -0.69
CA MET A 79 11.87 -6.74 0.07
C MET A 79 11.05 -7.32 1.24
N LEU A 80 10.25 -8.35 0.99
CA LEU A 80 9.43 -9.00 2.02
C LEU A 80 10.28 -9.73 3.08
N GLU A 81 11.41 -10.31 2.68
CA GLU A 81 12.36 -10.92 3.61
C GLU A 81 12.98 -9.89 4.57
N LEU A 82 13.36 -8.72 4.05
CA LEU A 82 13.98 -7.63 4.82
C LEU A 82 12.98 -6.84 5.68
N ALA A 83 11.69 -6.93 5.40
CA ALA A 83 10.63 -6.23 6.13
C ALA A 83 10.09 -7.02 7.35
N LYS A 84 10.66 -8.16 7.66
CA LYS A 84 10.27 -9.01 8.82
C LYS A 84 10.90 -8.54 10.11
#